data_2acc4bff5d4d65ace989caa0dec718d6
#
_entry.id   2acc4bff5d4d65ace989caa0dec718d6
#
_cell.length_a   1.000
_cell.length_b   1.000
_cell.length_c   1.000
_cell.angle_alpha   90.00
_cell.angle_beta   90.00
_cell.angle_gamma   90.00
#
_symmetry.space_group_name_H-M   'P 1'
#
loop_
_entity.id
_entity.type
_entity.pdbx_description
1 polymer ?
#
loop_
_entity_poly.entity_id
_entity_poly.type
_entity_poly.pdbx_seq_one_letter_code
_entity_poly.pdbx_strand_id
1 'polypeptide(L)'
;MNYEDILAKLISFPTISETSNKNMTNFIKSYLLKYGHLCETFEGNNGQFNLHCRIGPRNDGGIILSGHTDVVPTTGQKWITNPFKLTKKNNRLYGRGSCDMKGFIATILSIIPDIKIKDLKKPLHLIFSYDEEIGCVGIQKLIPFLQRIKPKPKFCIVGEPTEMKLINEHKGKKNFTVSFNGIESHSSLTYNGVNAINYCAQFIIFLENLQKDLIKDNNNKRFDPPFPTLNIGKISGGIAVNIVPKSCMIEFEIRDTPELDVDKLLKKINNFLMNIEKKMKKLNKSCSVKLKKNNDFPPLKTEENKEIIKLVLGNLKTNYLGTVSFGTEAGVFDKVSFQTVVCGPGSIKQAHKPNEFITIEQIHKCKKFLTKIINSLY
;
A
#
# COMPACT_ATOMS: atom_id res chain seq x y z
N MET A 1 -29.34 1.98 2.48
CA MET A 1 -28.48 2.51 3.56
C MET A 1 -27.79 3.75 3.02
N ASN A 2 -27.71 4.81 3.81
CA ASN A 2 -26.90 5.98 3.45
C ASN A 2 -25.40 5.71 3.73
N TYR A 3 -24.53 6.64 3.36
CA TYR A 3 -23.07 6.44 3.53
C TYR A 3 -22.65 6.36 5.00
N GLU A 4 -23.35 7.05 5.94
CA GLU A 4 -23.03 7.00 7.36
C GLU A 4 -23.33 5.62 7.95
N ASP A 5 -24.50 5.03 7.60
CA ASP A 5 -24.88 3.68 8.04
C ASP A 5 -23.91 2.63 7.51
N ILE A 6 -23.51 2.77 6.23
CA ILE A 6 -22.55 1.85 5.61
C ILE A 6 -21.19 1.98 6.28
N LEU A 7 -20.69 3.21 6.47
CA LEU A 7 -19.41 3.45 7.12
C LEU A 7 -19.42 2.94 8.57
N ALA A 8 -20.50 3.16 9.32
CA ALA A 8 -20.65 2.63 10.68
C ALA A 8 -20.51 1.11 10.69
N LYS A 9 -21.14 0.44 9.72
CA LYS A 9 -21.04 -1.01 9.58
C LYS A 9 -19.64 -1.46 9.20
N LEU A 10 -18.97 -0.80 8.24
CA LEU A 10 -17.61 -1.14 7.82
C LEU A 10 -16.60 -0.94 8.97
N ILE A 11 -16.73 0.14 9.75
CA ILE A 11 -15.87 0.41 10.91
C ILE A 11 -16.08 -0.64 12.01
N SER A 12 -17.30 -1.16 12.19
CA SER A 12 -17.58 -2.19 13.21
C SER A 12 -16.85 -3.51 12.97
N PHE A 13 -16.27 -3.73 11.79
CA PHE A 13 -15.40 -4.86 11.52
C PHE A 13 -13.93 -4.48 11.81
N PRO A 14 -13.29 -5.03 12.86
CA PRO A 14 -11.90 -4.75 13.17
C PRO A 14 -10.95 -5.54 12.25
N THR A 15 -10.95 -5.20 10.98
CA THR A 15 -10.14 -5.85 9.94
C THR A 15 -8.67 -5.35 10.00
N ILE A 16 -8.00 -5.58 11.12
CA ILE A 16 -6.58 -5.26 11.27
C ILE A 16 -5.78 -6.11 10.29
N SER A 17 -4.76 -5.54 9.66
CA SER A 17 -3.89 -6.28 8.71
C SER A 17 -3.42 -7.62 9.31
N GLU A 18 -3.22 -8.62 8.48
CA GLU A 18 -2.93 -10.02 8.83
C GLU A 18 -4.07 -10.77 9.54
N THR A 19 -5.21 -10.12 9.82
CA THR A 19 -6.40 -10.79 10.35
C THR A 19 -7.48 -11.01 9.30
N SER A 20 -8.46 -11.85 9.61
CA SER A 20 -9.57 -12.15 8.69
C SER A 20 -10.44 -10.92 8.40
N ASN A 21 -10.69 -10.62 7.13
CA ASN A 21 -11.67 -9.63 6.68
C ASN A 21 -12.99 -10.29 6.18
N LYS A 22 -13.17 -11.59 6.41
CA LYS A 22 -14.29 -12.39 5.90
C LYS A 22 -15.66 -11.79 6.18
N ASN A 23 -15.89 -11.34 7.42
CA ASN A 23 -17.18 -10.77 7.81
C ASN A 23 -17.50 -9.46 7.06
N MET A 24 -16.49 -8.60 6.88
CA MET A 24 -16.63 -7.37 6.10
C MET A 24 -16.85 -7.66 4.61
N THR A 25 -16.08 -8.58 4.04
CA THR A 25 -16.22 -9.02 2.66
C THR A 25 -17.61 -9.61 2.40
N ASN A 26 -18.11 -10.46 3.30
CA ASN A 26 -19.45 -11.03 3.21
C ASN A 26 -20.54 -9.95 3.31
N PHE A 27 -20.38 -8.94 4.17
CA PHE A 27 -21.30 -7.81 4.24
C PHE A 27 -21.34 -7.05 2.90
N ILE A 28 -20.18 -6.71 2.33
CA ILE A 28 -20.09 -5.99 1.04
C ILE A 28 -20.72 -6.83 -0.07
N LYS A 29 -20.39 -8.13 -0.13
CA LYS A 29 -20.93 -9.07 -1.12
C LYS A 29 -22.47 -9.16 -1.03
N SER A 30 -23.01 -9.31 0.17
CA SER A 30 -24.46 -9.38 0.40
C SER A 30 -25.15 -8.05 0.06
N TYR A 31 -24.50 -6.93 0.37
CA TYR A 31 -25.01 -5.61 0.01
C TYR A 31 -25.09 -5.44 -1.51
N LEU A 32 -24.04 -5.79 -2.26
CA LEU A 32 -24.02 -5.71 -3.72
C LEU A 32 -25.02 -6.69 -4.37
N LEU A 33 -25.12 -7.90 -3.81
CA LEU A 33 -26.10 -8.91 -4.29
C LEU A 33 -27.55 -8.43 -4.18
N LYS A 34 -27.88 -7.67 -3.14
CA LYS A 34 -29.22 -7.07 -2.97
C LYS A 34 -29.63 -6.18 -4.16
N TYR A 35 -28.65 -5.60 -4.87
CA TYR A 35 -28.86 -4.80 -6.07
C TYR A 35 -28.59 -5.57 -7.37
N GLY A 36 -28.51 -6.90 -7.29
CA GLY A 36 -28.35 -7.79 -8.45
C GLY A 36 -26.91 -7.95 -8.94
N HIS A 37 -25.91 -7.54 -8.14
CA HIS A 37 -24.50 -7.63 -8.53
C HIS A 37 -23.83 -8.84 -7.91
N LEU A 38 -23.35 -9.76 -8.76
CA LEU A 38 -22.57 -10.92 -8.33
C LEU A 38 -21.11 -10.53 -8.15
N CYS A 39 -20.54 -10.94 -7.02
CA CYS A 39 -19.15 -10.72 -6.69
C CYS A 39 -18.37 -12.03 -6.67
N GLU A 40 -17.14 -11.95 -7.17
CA GLU A 40 -16.11 -12.98 -7.02
C GLU A 40 -15.24 -12.67 -5.80
N THR A 41 -14.85 -13.68 -5.07
CA THR A 41 -13.93 -13.55 -3.93
C THR A 41 -12.71 -14.43 -4.15
N PHE A 42 -11.53 -13.89 -3.83
CA PHE A 42 -10.25 -14.57 -3.96
C PHE A 42 -9.64 -14.71 -2.58
N GLU A 43 -9.55 -15.95 -2.12
CA GLU A 43 -9.06 -16.26 -0.78
C GLU A 43 -7.55 -16.06 -0.68
N GLY A 44 -7.14 -15.39 0.39
CA GLY A 44 -5.77 -15.24 0.82
C GLY A 44 -5.43 -16.20 1.97
N ASN A 45 -4.48 -15.79 2.81
CA ASN A 45 -4.15 -16.52 4.03
C ASN A 45 -5.12 -16.10 5.16
N ASN A 46 -5.26 -16.94 6.21
CA ASN A 46 -5.94 -16.58 7.47
C ASN A 46 -7.39 -16.07 7.33
N GLY A 47 -8.13 -16.52 6.32
CA GLY A 47 -9.51 -16.07 6.08
C GLY A 47 -9.59 -14.63 5.56
N GLN A 48 -8.58 -14.19 4.86
CA GLN A 48 -8.54 -12.93 4.13
C GLN A 48 -9.07 -13.12 2.70
N PHE A 49 -9.77 -12.12 2.18
CA PHE A 49 -10.37 -12.17 0.85
C PHE A 49 -10.20 -10.85 0.11
N ASN A 50 -9.77 -10.92 -1.14
CA ASN A 50 -10.04 -9.87 -2.10
C ASN A 50 -11.44 -10.07 -2.69
N LEU A 51 -12.11 -8.97 -3.03
CA LEU A 51 -13.42 -8.98 -3.66
C LEU A 51 -13.35 -8.23 -5.00
N HIS A 52 -13.93 -8.84 -6.03
CA HIS A 52 -14.20 -8.20 -7.31
C HIS A 52 -15.69 -8.23 -7.61
N CYS A 53 -16.23 -7.12 -8.08
CA CYS A 53 -17.60 -7.02 -8.56
C CYS A 53 -17.64 -6.22 -9.87
N ARG A 54 -18.27 -6.77 -10.90
CA ARG A 54 -18.53 -6.06 -12.16
C ARG A 54 -19.98 -5.63 -12.23
N ILE A 55 -20.20 -4.36 -12.54
CA ILE A 55 -21.51 -3.75 -12.72
C ILE A 55 -21.63 -3.25 -14.16
N GLY A 56 -22.71 -3.62 -14.87
CA GLY A 56 -22.97 -3.19 -16.25
C GLY A 56 -22.54 -4.21 -17.31
N PRO A 57 -22.33 -3.77 -18.56
CA PRO A 57 -22.20 -4.65 -19.74
C PRO A 57 -20.90 -5.47 -19.76
N ARG A 58 -20.82 -6.43 -20.69
CA ARG A 58 -19.64 -7.29 -20.91
C ARG A 58 -18.81 -6.83 -22.12
N ASN A 59 -18.49 -5.54 -22.18
CA ASN A 59 -17.63 -4.97 -23.21
C ASN A 59 -16.38 -4.33 -22.60
N ASP A 60 -15.29 -4.29 -23.32
CA ASP A 60 -14.02 -3.72 -22.89
C ASP A 60 -14.12 -2.20 -22.64
N GLY A 61 -13.24 -1.69 -21.82
CA GLY A 61 -13.24 -0.31 -21.31
C GLY A 61 -13.80 -0.25 -19.89
N GLY A 62 -14.22 0.94 -19.47
CA GLY A 62 -14.75 1.13 -18.13
C GLY A 62 -13.68 1.43 -17.08
N ILE A 63 -14.08 1.42 -15.82
CA ILE A 63 -13.30 1.96 -14.71
C ILE A 63 -13.27 0.98 -13.55
N ILE A 64 -12.09 0.78 -12.95
CA ILE A 64 -11.94 0.15 -11.65
C ILE A 64 -12.00 1.25 -10.58
N LEU A 65 -12.80 1.06 -9.55
CA LEU A 65 -12.72 1.76 -8.27
C LEU A 65 -12.13 0.79 -7.25
N SER A 66 -10.96 1.11 -6.72
CA SER A 66 -10.22 0.24 -5.82
C SER A 66 -10.00 0.84 -4.46
N GLY A 67 -10.04 -0.01 -3.41
CA GLY A 67 -9.71 0.34 -2.06
C GLY A 67 -9.43 -0.88 -1.21
N HIS A 68 -8.69 -0.69 -0.10
CA HIS A 68 -8.39 -1.76 0.83
C HIS A 68 -9.37 -1.83 1.99
N THR A 69 -9.51 -3.03 2.54
CA THR A 69 -10.45 -3.34 3.63
C THR A 69 -9.79 -3.41 4.99
N ASP A 70 -8.47 -3.59 5.02
CA ASP A 70 -7.70 -3.66 6.24
C ASP A 70 -7.40 -2.28 6.83
N VAL A 71 -6.95 -2.28 8.06
CA VAL A 71 -6.60 -1.09 8.83
C VAL A 71 -5.41 -1.38 9.74
N VAL A 72 -4.60 -0.37 10.05
CA VAL A 72 -3.50 -0.52 11.01
C VAL A 72 -4.01 -0.77 12.44
N PRO A 73 -3.22 -1.45 13.29
CA PRO A 73 -3.57 -1.71 14.69
C PRO A 73 -3.87 -0.43 15.48
N THR A 74 -4.70 -0.59 16.52
CA THR A 74 -5.01 0.48 17.49
C THR A 74 -4.34 0.25 18.84
N THR A 75 -3.64 -0.87 19.00
CA THR A 75 -2.94 -1.26 20.23
C THR A 75 -1.88 -0.21 20.60
N GLY A 76 -1.84 0.18 21.86
CA GLY A 76 -0.91 1.21 22.36
C GLY A 76 -1.32 2.65 22.05
N GLN A 77 -2.41 2.87 21.32
CA GLN A 77 -2.92 4.21 21.00
C GLN A 77 -3.99 4.67 22.00
N LYS A 78 -3.95 5.94 22.41
CA LYS A 78 -4.97 6.53 23.26
C LYS A 78 -6.12 7.10 22.44
N TRP A 79 -7.25 6.40 22.39
CA TRP A 79 -8.47 6.82 21.71
C TRP A 79 -9.45 7.46 22.68
N ILE A 80 -10.10 8.58 22.28
CA ILE A 80 -11.17 9.23 23.04
C ILE A 80 -12.50 8.49 22.87
N THR A 81 -12.71 7.89 21.68
CA THR A 81 -13.90 7.08 21.35
C THR A 81 -13.47 5.66 21.00
N ASN A 82 -14.43 4.71 21.00
CA ASN A 82 -14.13 3.35 20.53
C ASN A 82 -13.70 3.38 19.04
N PRO A 83 -12.49 2.92 18.66
CA PRO A 83 -11.99 2.97 17.29
C PRO A 83 -12.83 2.16 16.30
N PHE A 84 -13.56 1.15 16.76
CA PHE A 84 -14.41 0.29 15.93
C PHE A 84 -15.91 0.57 16.09
N LYS A 85 -16.25 1.79 16.58
CA LYS A 85 -17.63 2.31 16.63
C LYS A 85 -17.63 3.72 16.04
N LEU A 86 -18.30 3.90 14.90
CA LEU A 86 -18.40 5.22 14.28
C LEU A 86 -18.99 6.25 15.25
N THR A 87 -18.28 7.36 15.45
CA THR A 87 -18.72 8.46 16.29
C THR A 87 -18.79 9.74 15.46
N LYS A 88 -19.99 10.33 15.35
CA LYS A 88 -20.20 11.61 14.64
C LYS A 88 -20.12 12.76 15.63
N LYS A 89 -19.21 13.72 15.39
CA LYS A 89 -19.05 14.92 16.19
C LYS A 89 -18.45 16.05 15.33
N ASN A 90 -18.99 17.27 15.43
CA ASN A 90 -18.45 18.48 14.78
C ASN A 90 -18.16 18.27 13.26
N ASN A 91 -19.15 17.77 12.52
CA ASN A 91 -19.03 17.46 11.08
C ASN A 91 -17.89 16.49 10.70
N ARG A 92 -17.44 15.68 11.67
CA ARG A 92 -16.43 14.63 11.49
C ARG A 92 -17.00 13.27 11.88
N LEU A 93 -16.52 12.25 11.19
CA LEU A 93 -16.87 10.85 11.41
C LEU A 93 -15.60 10.14 11.92
N TYR A 94 -15.56 9.85 13.22
CA TYR A 94 -14.41 9.26 13.90
C TYR A 94 -14.51 7.74 13.91
N GLY A 95 -13.39 7.07 13.66
CA GLY A 95 -13.21 5.62 13.74
C GLY A 95 -11.99 5.16 12.96
N ARG A 96 -11.38 4.05 13.33
CA ARG A 96 -10.25 3.47 12.60
C ARG A 96 -10.70 3.04 11.21
N GLY A 97 -9.98 3.49 10.17
CA GLY A 97 -10.35 3.27 8.76
C GLY A 97 -11.39 4.26 8.24
N SER A 98 -11.86 5.23 9.03
CA SER A 98 -12.81 6.24 8.53
C SER A 98 -12.21 7.07 7.40
N CYS A 99 -10.93 7.40 7.48
CA CYS A 99 -10.15 8.12 6.49
C CYS A 99 -9.40 7.15 5.56
N ASP A 100 -8.79 6.12 6.12
CA ASP A 100 -7.90 5.18 5.45
C ASP A 100 -8.43 3.74 5.58
N MET A 101 -9.21 3.16 4.58
CA MET A 101 -9.92 3.98 3.58
C MET A 101 -11.37 3.51 3.42
N LYS A 102 -11.99 3.03 4.55
CA LYS A 102 -13.40 2.56 4.57
C LYS A 102 -14.40 3.66 4.20
N GLY A 103 -14.03 4.95 4.39
CA GLY A 103 -14.83 6.09 3.96
C GLY A 103 -15.04 6.14 2.45
N PHE A 104 -14.02 5.82 1.66
CA PHE A 104 -14.13 5.69 0.21
C PHE A 104 -15.03 4.52 -0.18
N ILE A 105 -14.83 3.34 0.43
CA ILE A 105 -15.66 2.15 0.19
C ILE A 105 -17.13 2.45 0.52
N ALA A 106 -17.41 3.07 1.68
CA ALA A 106 -18.76 3.45 2.07
C ALA A 106 -19.39 4.41 1.07
N THR A 107 -18.62 5.36 0.54
CA THR A 107 -19.09 6.30 -0.49
C THR A 107 -19.48 5.56 -1.77
N ILE A 108 -18.64 4.64 -2.27
CA ILE A 108 -18.97 3.80 -3.43
C ILE A 108 -20.26 3.04 -3.19
N LEU A 109 -20.36 2.30 -2.10
CA LEU A 109 -21.51 1.47 -1.80
C LEU A 109 -22.80 2.30 -1.69
N SER A 110 -22.72 3.55 -1.19
CA SER A 110 -23.88 4.44 -1.08
C SER A 110 -24.44 4.93 -2.42
N ILE A 111 -23.68 4.82 -3.52
CA ILE A 111 -24.08 5.23 -4.87
C ILE A 111 -24.69 4.05 -5.65
N ILE A 112 -24.39 2.83 -5.26
CA ILE A 112 -24.83 1.61 -5.99
C ILE A 112 -26.34 1.60 -6.27
N PRO A 113 -27.23 1.97 -5.31
CA PRO A 113 -28.67 1.97 -5.57
C PRO A 113 -29.12 2.92 -6.68
N ASP A 114 -28.33 3.95 -6.98
CA ASP A 114 -28.67 5.00 -7.94
C ASP A 114 -28.18 4.68 -9.36
N ILE A 115 -27.42 3.58 -9.54
CA ILE A 115 -26.84 3.20 -10.86
C ILE A 115 -27.92 2.57 -11.74
N LYS A 116 -28.18 3.20 -12.89
CA LYS A 116 -29.06 2.66 -13.93
C LYS A 116 -28.31 1.65 -14.81
N ILE A 117 -28.24 0.40 -14.36
CA ILE A 117 -27.39 -0.65 -14.95
C ILE A 117 -27.64 -0.84 -16.45
N LYS A 118 -28.91 -0.77 -16.88
CA LYS A 118 -29.31 -0.97 -18.29
C LYS A 118 -28.78 0.11 -19.24
N ASP A 119 -28.49 1.30 -18.69
CA ASP A 119 -28.05 2.45 -19.48
C ASP A 119 -26.51 2.54 -19.55
N LEU A 120 -25.78 1.74 -18.76
CA LEU A 120 -24.31 1.72 -18.79
C LEU A 120 -23.79 1.19 -20.13
N LYS A 121 -22.96 1.96 -20.80
CA LYS A 121 -22.24 1.57 -22.03
C LYS A 121 -20.90 0.91 -21.75
N LYS A 122 -20.32 1.19 -20.59
CA LYS A 122 -19.05 0.60 -20.14
C LYS A 122 -19.20 0.06 -18.71
N PRO A 123 -18.48 -1.01 -18.35
CA PRO A 123 -18.58 -1.59 -17.02
C PRO A 123 -17.88 -0.74 -15.94
N LEU A 124 -18.46 -0.80 -14.74
CA LEU A 124 -17.81 -0.41 -13.51
C LEU A 124 -17.28 -1.67 -12.80
N HIS A 125 -16.03 -1.68 -12.42
CA HIS A 125 -15.42 -2.72 -11.62
C HIS A 125 -15.13 -2.19 -10.23
N LEU A 126 -15.52 -2.92 -9.20
CA LEU A 126 -15.15 -2.68 -7.81
C LEU A 126 -14.14 -3.73 -7.41
N ILE A 127 -13.01 -3.30 -6.85
CA ILE A 127 -11.99 -4.20 -6.30
C ILE A 127 -11.69 -3.75 -4.88
N PHE A 128 -11.86 -4.66 -3.92
CA PHE A 128 -11.56 -4.41 -2.53
C PHE A 128 -10.54 -5.45 -2.06
N SER A 129 -9.36 -4.95 -1.67
CA SER A 129 -8.21 -5.76 -1.28
C SER A 129 -8.09 -5.91 0.23
N TYR A 130 -7.19 -6.77 0.67
CA TYR A 130 -6.76 -6.95 2.05
C TYR A 130 -5.25 -6.72 2.16
N ASP A 131 -4.75 -6.43 3.38
CA ASP A 131 -3.33 -6.28 3.70
C ASP A 131 -2.58 -5.29 2.77
N GLU A 132 -3.24 -4.17 2.48
CA GLU A 132 -2.59 -3.05 1.81
C GLU A 132 -1.52 -2.45 2.70
N GLU A 133 -1.84 -2.21 3.97
CA GLU A 133 -1.06 -1.49 4.97
C GLU A 133 0.30 -2.14 5.28
N ILE A 134 0.43 -3.42 5.01
CA ILE A 134 1.67 -4.17 5.21
C ILE A 134 2.43 -4.46 3.91
N GLY A 135 2.05 -3.78 2.80
CA GLY A 135 2.77 -3.85 1.52
C GLY A 135 1.95 -4.33 0.35
N CYS A 136 0.69 -3.96 0.27
CA CYS A 136 -0.22 -4.26 -0.84
C CYS A 136 -0.29 -5.76 -1.16
N VAL A 137 -0.27 -6.62 -0.12
CA VAL A 137 -0.14 -8.08 -0.26
C VAL A 137 -1.33 -8.68 -1.00
N GLY A 138 -2.54 -8.25 -0.64
CA GLY A 138 -3.77 -8.78 -1.22
C GLY A 138 -3.88 -8.52 -2.71
N ILE A 139 -3.69 -7.26 -3.12
CA ILE A 139 -3.82 -6.89 -4.54
C ILE A 139 -2.74 -7.55 -5.41
N GLN A 140 -1.54 -7.79 -4.88
CA GLN A 140 -0.50 -8.50 -5.61
C GLN A 140 -0.90 -9.94 -5.94
N LYS A 141 -1.66 -10.61 -5.07
CA LYS A 141 -2.22 -11.95 -5.33
C LYS A 141 -3.29 -11.94 -6.43
N LEU A 142 -3.90 -10.78 -6.71
CA LEU A 142 -4.84 -10.62 -7.81
C LEU A 142 -4.17 -10.37 -9.17
N ILE A 143 -2.86 -10.16 -9.27
CA ILE A 143 -2.18 -9.88 -10.55
C ILE A 143 -2.56 -10.89 -11.64
N PRO A 144 -2.57 -12.23 -11.42
CA PRO A 144 -2.97 -13.19 -12.45
C PRO A 144 -4.41 -13.02 -12.93
N PHE A 145 -5.33 -12.60 -12.05
CA PHE A 145 -6.71 -12.28 -12.40
C PHE A 145 -6.77 -10.95 -13.18
N LEU A 146 -6.11 -9.89 -12.70
CA LEU A 146 -6.10 -8.57 -13.32
C LEU A 146 -5.53 -8.59 -14.75
N GLN A 147 -4.52 -9.41 -15.00
CA GLN A 147 -3.95 -9.59 -16.36
C GLN A 147 -4.92 -10.24 -17.34
N ARG A 148 -5.87 -11.03 -16.83
CA ARG A 148 -6.83 -11.82 -17.64
C ARG A 148 -8.27 -11.35 -17.52
N ILE A 149 -8.55 -10.34 -16.67
CA ILE A 149 -9.92 -9.84 -16.43
C ILE A 149 -10.63 -9.49 -17.74
N LYS A 150 -11.85 -9.99 -17.88
CA LYS A 150 -12.73 -9.72 -19.03
C LYS A 150 -14.13 -9.37 -18.54
N PRO A 151 -14.74 -8.31 -19.08
CA PRO A 151 -14.18 -7.32 -20.02
C PRO A 151 -13.00 -6.58 -19.38
N LYS A 152 -12.03 -6.12 -20.21
CA LYS A 152 -10.84 -5.45 -19.75
C LYS A 152 -11.13 -3.99 -19.37
N PRO A 153 -10.96 -3.57 -18.11
CA PRO A 153 -11.04 -2.16 -17.73
C PRO A 153 -9.94 -1.35 -18.41
N LYS A 154 -10.21 -0.06 -18.65
CA LYS A 154 -9.23 0.89 -19.19
C LYS A 154 -8.56 1.70 -18.10
N PHE A 155 -9.33 2.09 -17.08
CA PHE A 155 -8.96 3.04 -16.05
C PHE A 155 -9.05 2.41 -14.65
N CYS A 156 -8.22 2.91 -13.73
CA CYS A 156 -8.29 2.58 -12.32
C CYS A 156 -8.18 3.85 -11.46
N ILE A 157 -9.06 4.01 -10.49
CA ILE A 157 -9.01 5.05 -9.47
C ILE A 157 -8.89 4.36 -8.11
N VAL A 158 -7.77 4.56 -7.42
CA VAL A 158 -7.54 4.10 -6.06
C VAL A 158 -7.91 5.22 -5.10
N GLY A 159 -8.73 4.92 -4.11
CA GLY A 159 -9.42 5.93 -3.30
C GLY A 159 -8.72 6.35 -2.02
N GLU A 160 -7.38 6.32 -1.99
CA GLU A 160 -6.59 6.76 -0.85
C GLU A 160 -6.81 8.24 -0.48
N PRO A 161 -6.56 8.62 0.79
CA PRO A 161 -6.91 9.95 1.31
C PRO A 161 -6.02 11.07 0.77
N THR A 162 -6.37 11.61 -0.39
CA THR A 162 -5.68 12.70 -1.08
C THR A 162 -6.38 14.06 -0.97
N GLU A 163 -7.38 14.20 -0.08
CA GLU A 163 -8.23 15.40 0.01
C GLU A 163 -8.98 15.69 -1.31
N MET A 164 -9.31 14.64 -2.07
CA MET A 164 -9.88 14.73 -3.43
C MET A 164 -8.95 15.44 -4.44
N LYS A 165 -7.65 15.46 -4.20
CA LYS A 165 -6.64 15.91 -5.17
C LYS A 165 -6.22 14.75 -6.05
N LEU A 166 -6.00 15.02 -7.34
CA LEU A 166 -5.51 14.01 -8.27
C LEU A 166 -4.00 13.80 -8.07
N ILE A 167 -3.63 12.55 -7.80
CA ILE A 167 -2.24 12.10 -7.68
C ILE A 167 -1.96 11.12 -8.81
N ASN A 168 -0.94 11.42 -9.61
CA ASN A 168 -0.54 10.58 -10.75
C ASN A 168 0.81 9.88 -10.55
N GLU A 169 1.55 10.22 -9.50
CA GLU A 169 2.80 9.55 -9.16
C GLU A 169 2.90 9.33 -7.66
N HIS A 170 3.44 8.18 -7.26
CA HIS A 170 3.85 7.90 -5.88
C HIS A 170 5.11 7.04 -5.84
N LYS A 171 5.83 7.09 -4.70
CA LYS A 171 6.99 6.23 -4.49
C LYS A 171 6.57 4.78 -4.29
N GLY A 172 7.43 3.86 -4.75
CA GLY A 172 7.36 2.45 -4.39
C GLY A 172 7.95 2.19 -3.01
N LYS A 173 7.86 0.94 -2.57
CA LYS A 173 8.44 0.47 -1.30
C LYS A 173 9.00 -0.93 -1.47
N LYS A 174 10.17 -1.17 -0.87
CA LYS A 174 10.79 -2.49 -0.81
C LYS A 174 11.42 -2.70 0.56
N ASN A 175 10.99 -3.75 1.25
CA ASN A 175 11.49 -4.09 2.59
C ASN A 175 12.34 -5.34 2.54
N PHE A 176 13.46 -5.30 3.25
CA PHE A 176 14.44 -6.36 3.29
C PHE A 176 14.87 -6.68 4.72
N THR A 177 15.22 -7.95 4.91
CA THR A 177 15.95 -8.41 6.09
C THR A 177 17.30 -8.96 5.64
N VAL A 178 18.39 -8.55 6.30
CA VAL A 178 19.71 -9.15 6.13
C VAL A 178 20.12 -9.80 7.43
N SER A 179 20.49 -11.08 7.33
CA SER A 179 20.98 -11.89 8.46
C SER A 179 22.46 -12.22 8.24
N PHE A 180 23.28 -11.87 9.24
CA PHE A 180 24.69 -12.21 9.30
C PHE A 180 24.88 -13.32 10.33
N ASN A 181 25.44 -14.46 9.90
CA ASN A 181 25.74 -15.59 10.76
C ASN A 181 27.26 -15.79 10.81
N GLY A 182 27.85 -15.49 11.95
CA GLY A 182 29.24 -15.64 12.26
C GLY A 182 29.50 -16.86 13.17
N ILE A 183 30.55 -16.78 14.00
CA ILE A 183 30.97 -17.83 14.94
C ILE A 183 31.14 -17.21 16.32
N GLU A 184 30.49 -17.78 17.31
CA GLU A 184 30.63 -17.37 18.69
C GLU A 184 31.98 -17.84 19.29
N SER A 185 32.50 -17.06 20.22
CA SER A 185 33.70 -17.36 21.00
C SER A 185 33.66 -16.56 22.28
N HIS A 186 34.51 -16.90 23.25
CA HIS A 186 34.72 -16.05 24.40
C HIS A 186 35.34 -14.70 23.98
N SER A 187 34.90 -13.59 24.53
CA SER A 187 35.34 -12.24 24.12
C SER A 187 36.85 -11.99 24.30
N SER A 188 37.53 -12.73 25.19
CA SER A 188 38.99 -12.69 25.32
C SER A 188 39.74 -13.44 24.23
N LEU A 189 39.02 -14.26 23.44
CA LEU A 189 39.56 -15.09 22.35
C LEU A 189 38.88 -14.74 21.04
N THR A 190 38.78 -13.45 20.71
CA THR A 190 38.04 -12.93 19.55
C THR A 190 38.53 -13.51 18.23
N TYR A 191 39.79 -13.92 18.15
CA TYR A 191 40.37 -14.54 16.95
C TYR A 191 39.80 -15.93 16.63
N ASN A 192 39.14 -16.60 17.59
CA ASN A 192 38.45 -17.89 17.38
C ASN A 192 37.00 -17.71 16.92
N GLY A 193 36.49 -16.47 16.92
CA GLY A 193 35.14 -16.13 16.53
C GLY A 193 35.07 -15.32 15.23
N VAL A 194 33.87 -15.21 14.68
CA VAL A 194 33.56 -14.30 13.57
C VAL A 194 32.39 -13.42 14.00
N ASN A 195 32.67 -12.17 14.33
CA ASN A 195 31.72 -11.25 14.93
C ASN A 195 30.68 -10.76 13.89
N ALA A 196 29.44 -11.24 13.97
CA ALA A 196 28.38 -10.88 13.05
C ALA A 196 27.98 -9.38 13.13
N ILE A 197 28.10 -8.75 14.31
CA ILE A 197 27.79 -7.31 14.48
C ILE A 197 28.80 -6.47 13.69
N ASN A 198 30.08 -6.80 13.73
CA ASN A 198 31.11 -6.03 13.02
C ASN A 198 30.89 -6.04 11.50
N TYR A 199 30.44 -7.17 10.92
CA TYR A 199 30.10 -7.26 9.50
C TYR A 199 28.79 -6.58 9.15
N CYS A 200 27.79 -6.65 10.05
CA CYS A 200 26.55 -5.89 9.93
C CYS A 200 26.83 -4.37 9.93
N ALA A 201 27.73 -3.88 10.81
CA ALA A 201 28.11 -2.48 10.84
C ALA A 201 28.74 -1.99 9.53
N GLN A 202 29.59 -2.82 8.89
CA GLN A 202 30.13 -2.50 7.56
C GLN A 202 29.02 -2.35 6.50
N PHE A 203 27.99 -3.17 6.59
CA PHE A 203 26.85 -3.07 5.69
C PHE A 203 25.99 -1.82 5.97
N ILE A 204 25.82 -1.44 7.23
CA ILE A 204 25.14 -0.18 7.61
C ILE A 204 25.87 1.02 7.00
N ILE A 205 27.18 1.11 7.14
CA ILE A 205 28.00 2.18 6.54
C ILE A 205 27.87 2.20 5.02
N PHE A 206 27.85 1.02 4.38
CA PHE A 206 27.61 0.92 2.96
C PHE A 206 26.24 1.48 2.56
N LEU A 207 25.16 1.15 3.30
CA LEU A 207 23.81 1.66 3.03
C LEU A 207 23.73 3.18 3.20
N GLU A 208 24.40 3.75 4.23
CA GLU A 208 24.47 5.20 4.42
C GLU A 208 25.19 5.91 3.26
N ASN A 209 26.29 5.35 2.76
CA ASN A 209 26.96 5.90 1.60
C ASN A 209 26.11 5.76 0.33
N LEU A 210 25.44 4.63 0.16
CA LEU A 210 24.50 4.43 -0.94
C LEU A 210 23.36 5.46 -0.91
N GLN A 211 22.84 5.83 0.28
CA GLN A 211 21.84 6.90 0.43
C GLN A 211 22.41 8.25 -0.02
N LYS A 212 23.67 8.58 0.31
CA LYS A 212 24.32 9.82 -0.15
C LYS A 212 24.42 9.88 -1.69
N ASP A 213 24.77 8.73 -2.32
CA ASP A 213 24.78 8.63 -3.77
C ASP A 213 23.38 8.82 -4.37
N LEU A 214 22.35 8.19 -3.77
CA LEU A 214 20.97 8.35 -4.21
C LEU A 214 20.48 9.80 -4.14
N ILE A 215 20.86 10.54 -3.09
CA ILE A 215 20.55 11.97 -2.95
C ILE A 215 21.23 12.79 -4.05
N LYS A 216 22.49 12.49 -4.35
CA LYS A 216 23.29 13.21 -5.35
C LYS A 216 22.79 12.95 -6.78
N ASP A 217 22.47 11.69 -7.07
CA ASP A 217 22.17 11.25 -8.44
C ASP A 217 20.69 11.41 -8.82
N ASN A 218 19.80 11.69 -7.86
CA ASN A 218 18.36 11.78 -8.09
C ASN A 218 17.79 13.06 -7.49
N ASN A 219 17.11 13.85 -8.29
CA ASN A 219 16.47 15.10 -7.86
C ASN A 219 15.14 15.31 -8.61
N ASN A 220 14.12 14.53 -8.23
CA ASN A 220 12.78 14.74 -8.75
C ASN A 220 12.00 15.67 -7.82
N LYS A 221 12.02 16.98 -8.11
CA LYS A 221 11.37 18.04 -7.32
C LYS A 221 9.86 17.91 -7.17
N ARG A 222 9.23 16.94 -7.83
CA ARG A 222 7.81 16.62 -7.65
C ARG A 222 7.54 15.88 -6.35
N PHE A 223 8.56 15.23 -5.77
CA PHE A 223 8.45 14.51 -4.48
C PHE A 223 9.06 15.30 -3.32
N ASP A 224 8.60 15.01 -2.12
CA ASP A 224 9.19 15.44 -0.86
C ASP A 224 9.43 14.21 0.04
N PRO A 225 10.71 13.82 0.30
CA PRO A 225 11.93 14.38 -0.27
C PRO A 225 12.08 14.07 -1.78
N PRO A 226 12.86 14.87 -2.53
CA PRO A 226 12.95 14.79 -4.00
C PRO A 226 13.86 13.67 -4.52
N PHE A 227 14.18 12.69 -3.69
CA PHE A 227 15.05 11.57 -3.99
C PHE A 227 14.52 10.26 -3.38
N PRO A 228 15.00 9.09 -3.85
CA PRO A 228 14.73 7.82 -3.21
C PRO A 228 15.32 7.79 -1.79
N THR A 229 14.62 7.17 -0.84
CA THR A 229 15.11 7.06 0.53
C THR A 229 15.39 5.61 0.90
N LEU A 230 16.44 5.43 1.71
CA LEU A 230 16.83 4.17 2.32
C LEU A 230 16.83 4.38 3.84
N ASN A 231 16.11 3.55 4.57
CA ASN A 231 16.00 3.64 6.02
C ASN A 231 16.28 2.28 6.67
N ILE A 232 17.18 2.26 7.64
CA ILE A 232 17.42 1.09 8.50
C ILE A 232 16.51 1.24 9.71
N GLY A 233 15.44 0.41 9.76
CA GLY A 233 14.40 0.52 10.78
C GLY A 233 14.65 -0.30 12.03
N LYS A 234 15.36 -1.43 11.90
CA LYS A 234 15.63 -2.34 13.03
C LYS A 234 17.00 -2.97 12.94
N ILE A 235 17.62 -3.20 14.08
CA ILE A 235 18.82 -4.00 14.27
C ILE A 235 18.69 -4.87 15.51
N SER A 236 19.14 -6.11 15.43
CA SER A 236 19.19 -7.05 16.56
C SER A 236 20.44 -7.92 16.43
N GLY A 237 21.23 -8.07 17.49
CA GLY A 237 22.44 -8.90 17.45
C GLY A 237 23.14 -9.03 18.79
N GLY A 238 23.86 -10.15 18.96
CA GLY A 238 24.54 -10.49 20.20
C GLY A 238 23.59 -10.94 21.32
N ILE A 239 24.15 -11.56 22.37
CA ILE A 239 23.41 -12.03 23.54
C ILE A 239 24.05 -11.60 24.86
N ALA A 240 25.35 -11.39 24.88
CA ALA A 240 26.12 -10.92 26.05
C ALA A 240 27.42 -10.24 25.62
N VAL A 241 27.92 -9.30 26.45
CA VAL A 241 29.14 -8.51 26.15
C VAL A 241 30.38 -9.38 26.10
N ASN A 242 30.44 -10.44 26.88
CA ASN A 242 31.58 -11.36 26.97
C ASN A 242 31.55 -12.51 25.95
N ILE A 243 30.69 -12.46 24.95
CA ILE A 243 30.59 -13.44 23.87
C ILE A 243 30.74 -12.73 22.54
N VAL A 244 31.57 -13.25 21.61
CA VAL A 244 31.63 -12.81 20.22
C VAL A 244 30.30 -13.10 19.55
N PRO A 245 29.57 -12.08 19.01
CA PRO A 245 28.24 -12.30 18.47
C PRO A 245 28.22 -13.24 17.25
N LYS A 246 27.48 -14.35 17.38
CA LYS A 246 27.23 -15.31 16.32
C LYS A 246 26.23 -14.81 15.28
N SER A 247 25.27 -13.98 15.68
CA SER A 247 24.21 -13.51 14.79
C SER A 247 23.99 -12.01 14.92
N CYS A 248 23.69 -11.38 13.79
CA CYS A 248 23.17 -10.02 13.72
C CYS A 248 22.20 -9.93 12.56
N MET A 249 21.09 -9.21 12.76
CA MET A 249 20.04 -9.02 11.75
C MET A 249 19.68 -7.55 11.68
N ILE A 250 19.46 -7.05 10.46
CA ILE A 250 18.88 -5.73 10.21
C ILE A 250 17.67 -5.83 9.30
N GLU A 251 16.73 -4.91 9.50
CA GLU A 251 15.65 -4.67 8.58
C GLU A 251 15.75 -3.25 8.03
N PHE A 252 15.66 -3.11 6.70
CA PHE A 252 15.72 -1.83 6.03
C PHE A 252 14.69 -1.74 4.90
N GLU A 253 14.29 -0.51 4.57
CA GLU A 253 13.41 -0.24 3.44
C GLU A 253 14.04 0.72 2.43
N ILE A 254 13.59 0.60 1.19
CA ILE A 254 13.87 1.51 0.10
C ILE A 254 12.52 2.08 -0.36
N ARG A 255 12.41 3.42 -0.40
CA ARG A 255 11.32 4.15 -1.07
C ARG A 255 11.83 4.65 -2.39
N ASP A 256 11.48 3.97 -3.46
CA ASP A 256 11.96 4.26 -4.81
C ASP A 256 11.02 5.23 -5.54
N THR A 257 11.63 6.16 -6.28
CA THR A 257 10.90 6.99 -7.25
C THR A 257 10.70 6.20 -8.56
N PRO A 258 9.71 6.57 -9.40
CA PRO A 258 9.46 5.86 -10.66
C PRO A 258 10.67 5.77 -11.60
N GLU A 259 11.59 6.71 -11.52
CA GLU A 259 12.78 6.80 -12.38
C GLU A 259 13.95 5.94 -11.89
N LEU A 260 13.91 5.47 -10.65
CA LEU A 260 15.01 4.70 -10.07
C LEU A 260 15.12 3.32 -10.71
N ASP A 261 16.28 3.01 -11.26
CA ASP A 261 16.64 1.64 -11.63
C ASP A 261 16.95 0.82 -10.37
N VAL A 262 15.87 0.24 -9.81
CA VAL A 262 15.94 -0.55 -8.58
C VAL A 262 16.75 -1.82 -8.75
N ASP A 263 16.74 -2.44 -9.94
CA ASP A 263 17.48 -3.67 -10.18
C ASP A 263 18.99 -3.41 -10.14
N LYS A 264 19.44 -2.28 -10.70
CA LYS A 264 20.82 -1.83 -10.58
C LYS A 264 21.22 -1.55 -9.12
N LEU A 265 20.33 -0.93 -8.34
CA LEU A 265 20.55 -0.67 -6.92
C LEU A 265 20.67 -1.98 -6.13
N LEU A 266 19.75 -2.92 -6.32
CA LEU A 266 19.77 -4.23 -5.66
C LEU A 266 20.99 -5.05 -6.05
N LYS A 267 21.48 -4.91 -7.27
CA LYS A 267 22.71 -5.55 -7.73
C LYS A 267 23.95 -5.03 -6.96
N LYS A 268 24.03 -3.71 -6.72
CA LYS A 268 25.08 -3.12 -5.86
C LYS A 268 25.02 -3.68 -4.44
N ILE A 269 23.82 -3.75 -3.85
CA ILE A 269 23.60 -4.30 -2.49
C ILE A 269 24.03 -5.77 -2.43
N ASN A 270 23.56 -6.61 -3.36
CA ASN A 270 23.91 -8.03 -3.40
C ASN A 270 25.40 -8.24 -3.54
N ASN A 271 26.08 -7.51 -4.44
CA ASN A 271 27.53 -7.62 -4.64
C ASN A 271 28.31 -7.28 -3.37
N PHE A 272 27.87 -6.26 -2.62
CA PHE A 272 28.49 -5.91 -1.36
C PHE A 272 28.32 -7.00 -0.30
N LEU A 273 27.10 -7.56 -0.16
CA LEU A 273 26.82 -8.65 0.77
C LEU A 273 27.61 -9.93 0.42
N MET A 274 27.72 -10.27 -0.86
CA MET A 274 28.56 -11.39 -1.33
C MET A 274 30.05 -11.19 -0.96
N ASN A 275 30.55 -9.95 -1.05
CA ASN A 275 31.93 -9.66 -0.66
C ASN A 275 32.12 -9.78 0.86
N ILE A 276 31.13 -9.34 1.67
CA ILE A 276 31.15 -9.56 3.13
C ILE A 276 31.15 -11.07 3.42
N GLU A 277 30.25 -11.84 2.81
CA GLU A 277 30.16 -13.27 3.04
C GLU A 277 31.51 -13.98 2.71
N LYS A 278 32.15 -13.61 1.59
CA LYS A 278 33.48 -14.13 1.23
C LYS A 278 34.54 -13.84 2.30
N LYS A 279 34.53 -12.63 2.89
CA LYS A 279 35.45 -12.27 3.98
C LYS A 279 35.19 -13.12 5.22
N MET A 280 33.92 -13.29 5.61
CA MET A 280 33.52 -14.12 6.75
C MET A 280 33.91 -15.59 6.54
N LYS A 281 33.66 -16.15 5.33
CA LYS A 281 33.97 -17.54 4.97
C LYS A 281 35.48 -17.84 4.90
N LYS A 282 36.34 -16.84 4.67
CA LYS A 282 37.79 -16.98 4.80
C LYS A 282 38.23 -17.31 6.22
N LEU A 283 37.49 -16.78 7.22
CA LEU A 283 37.74 -17.04 8.64
C LEU A 283 37.11 -18.36 9.08
N ASN A 284 35.88 -18.62 8.66
CA ASN A 284 35.20 -19.87 8.93
C ASN A 284 34.15 -20.18 7.84
N LYS A 285 34.22 -21.35 7.22
CA LYS A 285 33.39 -21.78 6.08
C LYS A 285 31.87 -21.85 6.41
N SER A 286 31.51 -21.99 7.70
CA SER A 286 30.10 -22.08 8.11
C SER A 286 29.41 -20.70 8.23
N CYS A 287 30.15 -19.60 8.10
CA CYS A 287 29.56 -18.26 8.08
C CYS A 287 28.67 -18.05 6.86
N SER A 288 27.64 -17.24 7.03
CA SER A 288 26.74 -16.90 5.91
C SER A 288 26.13 -15.50 6.05
N VAL A 289 25.79 -14.91 4.91
CA VAL A 289 25.01 -13.67 4.83
C VAL A 289 23.79 -13.93 3.93
N LYS A 290 22.60 -13.64 4.43
CA LYS A 290 21.36 -13.88 3.68
C LYS A 290 20.55 -12.60 3.56
N LEU A 291 20.22 -12.19 2.33
CA LEU A 291 19.26 -11.13 2.02
C LEU A 291 17.92 -11.79 1.72
N LYS A 292 16.86 -11.34 2.41
CA LYS A 292 15.49 -11.74 2.17
C LYS A 292 14.67 -10.50 1.84
N LYS A 293 13.95 -10.52 0.72
CA LYS A 293 12.89 -9.54 0.44
C LYS A 293 11.64 -9.94 1.21
N ASN A 294 11.09 -9.04 2.02
CA ASN A 294 9.91 -9.30 2.85
C ASN A 294 8.63 -8.94 2.08
N ASN A 295 8.54 -7.69 1.63
CA ASN A 295 7.46 -7.21 0.79
C ASN A 295 7.97 -6.11 -0.15
N ASP A 296 7.23 -5.87 -1.22
CA ASP A 296 7.46 -4.77 -2.13
C ASP A 296 6.17 -4.40 -2.86
N PHE A 297 6.03 -3.16 -3.23
CA PHE A 297 5.09 -2.71 -4.24
C PHE A 297 5.73 -1.66 -5.15
N PRO A 298 5.33 -1.63 -6.43
CA PRO A 298 5.92 -0.72 -7.40
C PRO A 298 5.50 0.73 -7.17
N PRO A 299 6.30 1.72 -7.62
CA PRO A 299 5.87 3.09 -7.73
C PRO A 299 4.76 3.23 -8.77
N LEU A 300 4.00 4.33 -8.69
CA LEU A 300 3.05 4.76 -9.72
C LEU A 300 3.68 5.86 -10.56
N LYS A 301 3.49 5.76 -11.89
CA LYS A 301 3.74 6.89 -12.81
C LYS A 301 2.77 6.86 -13.97
N THR A 302 1.72 7.66 -13.87
CA THR A 302 0.79 7.87 -14.97
C THR A 302 1.10 9.21 -15.66
N GLU A 303 1.50 9.13 -16.93
CA GLU A 303 1.86 10.30 -17.72
C GLU A 303 0.69 11.29 -17.84
N GLU A 304 1.01 12.59 -17.81
CA GLU A 304 0.02 13.69 -17.77
C GLU A 304 -0.93 13.73 -18.97
N ASN A 305 -0.49 13.24 -20.14
CA ASN A 305 -1.29 13.17 -21.37
C ASN A 305 -2.31 12.03 -21.40
N LYS A 306 -2.29 11.12 -20.43
CA LYS A 306 -3.22 9.97 -20.38
C LYS A 306 -4.66 10.41 -20.20
N GLU A 307 -5.57 9.65 -20.80
CA GLU A 307 -7.01 9.96 -20.79
C GLU A 307 -7.61 9.97 -19.37
N ILE A 308 -7.12 9.11 -18.47
CA ILE A 308 -7.57 9.09 -17.07
C ILE A 308 -7.31 10.43 -16.37
N ILE A 309 -6.17 11.08 -16.65
CA ILE A 309 -5.85 12.39 -16.08
C ILE A 309 -6.89 13.42 -16.51
N LYS A 310 -7.17 13.49 -17.82
CA LYS A 310 -8.18 14.41 -18.38
C LYS A 310 -9.57 14.15 -17.81
N LEU A 311 -9.95 12.87 -17.71
CA LEU A 311 -11.24 12.43 -17.15
C LEU A 311 -11.39 12.89 -15.69
N VAL A 312 -10.39 12.64 -14.85
CA VAL A 312 -10.46 12.94 -13.41
C VAL A 312 -10.40 14.44 -13.16
N LEU A 313 -9.46 15.18 -13.78
CA LEU A 313 -9.36 16.63 -13.64
C LEU A 313 -10.63 17.35 -14.07
N GLY A 314 -11.22 16.96 -15.21
CA GLY A 314 -12.48 17.51 -15.70
C GLY A 314 -13.65 17.31 -14.72
N ASN A 315 -13.72 16.15 -14.05
CA ASN A 315 -14.77 15.86 -13.08
C ASN A 315 -14.55 16.51 -11.72
N LEU A 316 -13.28 16.72 -11.31
CA LEU A 316 -12.90 17.49 -10.11
C LEU A 316 -13.06 19.00 -10.33
N LYS A 317 -13.05 19.47 -11.58
CA LYS A 317 -13.00 20.88 -11.96
C LYS A 317 -11.77 21.60 -11.38
N THR A 318 -10.59 20.99 -11.54
CA THR A 318 -9.30 21.50 -11.07
C THR A 318 -8.22 21.17 -12.09
N ASN A 319 -7.13 21.93 -12.06
CA ASN A 319 -5.90 21.62 -12.82
C ASN A 319 -4.79 21.09 -11.91
N TYR A 320 -5.11 20.79 -10.64
CA TYR A 320 -4.12 20.26 -9.69
C TYR A 320 -3.78 18.83 -10.04
N LEU A 321 -2.50 18.60 -10.29
CA LEU A 321 -1.88 17.29 -10.49
C LEU A 321 -0.68 17.19 -9.55
N GLY A 322 -0.69 16.20 -8.67
CA GLY A 322 0.30 16.09 -7.61
C GLY A 322 0.94 14.72 -7.50
N THR A 323 1.92 14.65 -6.61
CA THR A 323 2.63 13.42 -6.23
C THR A 323 2.56 13.24 -4.73
N VAL A 324 2.75 12.00 -4.27
CA VAL A 324 2.87 11.68 -2.84
C VAL A 324 4.07 10.75 -2.59
N SER A 325 4.69 10.88 -1.41
CA SER A 325 5.83 10.05 -1.04
C SER A 325 5.44 8.74 -0.35
N PHE A 326 4.18 8.59 0.08
CA PHE A 326 3.66 7.28 0.49
C PHE A 326 3.24 6.47 -0.76
N GLY A 327 3.27 5.16 -0.65
CA GLY A 327 2.85 4.29 -1.73
C GLY A 327 1.44 3.77 -1.51
N THR A 328 0.82 3.27 -2.56
CA THR A 328 -0.51 2.69 -2.58
C THR A 328 -0.56 1.48 -3.52
N GLU A 329 -1.65 0.76 -3.54
CA GLU A 329 -1.85 -0.33 -4.52
C GLU A 329 -1.95 0.15 -5.98
N ALA A 330 -2.02 1.46 -6.22
CA ALA A 330 -2.12 2.03 -7.58
C ALA A 330 -0.94 1.64 -8.48
N GLY A 331 0.27 1.54 -7.92
CA GLY A 331 1.43 1.06 -8.66
C GLY A 331 1.28 -0.38 -9.16
N VAL A 332 0.52 -1.23 -8.45
CA VAL A 332 0.25 -2.61 -8.89
C VAL A 332 -0.69 -2.62 -10.09
N PHE A 333 -1.73 -1.79 -10.09
CA PHE A 333 -2.64 -1.64 -11.23
C PHE A 333 -1.94 -1.06 -12.47
N ASP A 334 -1.06 -0.06 -12.28
CA ASP A 334 -0.26 0.52 -13.36
C ASP A 334 0.67 -0.53 -13.99
N LYS A 335 1.34 -1.34 -13.16
CA LYS A 335 2.22 -2.45 -13.61
C LYS A 335 1.49 -3.47 -14.48
N VAL A 336 0.19 -3.68 -14.30
CA VAL A 336 -0.63 -4.57 -15.15
C VAL A 336 -1.36 -3.82 -16.27
N SER A 337 -0.89 -2.59 -16.59
CA SER A 337 -1.27 -1.78 -17.75
C SER A 337 -2.68 -1.16 -17.70
N PHE A 338 -3.20 -0.85 -16.52
CA PHE A 338 -4.33 0.06 -16.39
C PHE A 338 -3.83 1.49 -16.26
N GLN A 339 -4.46 2.45 -16.93
CA GLN A 339 -4.19 3.87 -16.64
C GLN A 339 -4.72 4.19 -15.25
N THR A 340 -3.83 4.40 -14.30
CA THR A 340 -4.15 4.42 -12.86
C THR A 340 -3.83 5.76 -12.22
N VAL A 341 -4.71 6.23 -11.34
CA VAL A 341 -4.50 7.42 -10.52
C VAL A 341 -5.00 7.18 -9.11
N VAL A 342 -4.54 8.03 -8.18
CA VAL A 342 -5.02 8.04 -6.80
C VAL A 342 -5.86 9.29 -6.58
N CYS A 343 -7.09 9.11 -6.09
CA CYS A 343 -7.98 10.23 -5.76
C CYS A 343 -9.07 9.75 -4.79
N GLY A 344 -9.00 10.18 -3.55
CA GLY A 344 -9.98 9.80 -2.54
C GLY A 344 -10.17 10.84 -1.44
N PRO A 345 -11.20 10.64 -0.60
CA PRO A 345 -11.59 11.59 0.43
C PRO A 345 -10.73 11.46 1.68
N GLY A 346 -10.61 12.55 2.43
CA GLY A 346 -9.83 12.59 3.66
C GLY A 346 -8.38 12.98 3.44
N SER A 347 -7.64 13.10 4.53
CA SER A 347 -6.25 13.54 4.53
C SER A 347 -5.37 12.46 5.14
N ILE A 348 -4.28 12.11 4.46
CA ILE A 348 -3.27 11.16 4.97
C ILE A 348 -2.71 11.58 6.35
N LYS A 349 -2.81 12.85 6.70
CA LYS A 349 -2.42 13.36 8.02
C LYS A 349 -3.27 12.80 9.17
N GLN A 350 -4.44 12.23 8.88
CA GLN A 350 -5.33 11.59 9.85
C GLN A 350 -5.11 10.08 9.94
N ALA A 351 -4.55 9.45 8.89
CA ALA A 351 -4.25 8.03 8.85
C ALA A 351 -3.28 7.61 9.98
N HIS A 352 -3.41 6.38 10.46
CA HIS A 352 -2.53 5.72 11.43
C HIS A 352 -2.46 6.36 12.83
N LYS A 353 -3.22 7.43 13.07
CA LYS A 353 -3.25 8.14 14.36
C LYS A 353 -4.45 7.71 15.22
N PRO A 354 -4.38 7.86 16.55
CA PRO A 354 -5.57 7.77 17.39
C PRO A 354 -6.56 8.88 17.02
N ASN A 355 -7.85 8.60 17.22
CA ASN A 355 -8.93 9.52 16.85
C ASN A 355 -8.96 9.89 15.36
N GLU A 356 -8.59 8.95 14.50
CA GLU A 356 -8.74 9.06 13.05
C GLU A 356 -10.17 9.50 12.71
N PHE A 357 -10.28 10.42 11.76
CA PHE A 357 -11.58 10.91 11.28
C PHE A 357 -11.55 11.29 9.81
N ILE A 358 -12.73 11.28 9.22
CA ILE A 358 -13.00 11.91 7.92
C ILE A 358 -14.06 12.99 8.10
N THR A 359 -13.97 14.10 7.36
CA THR A 359 -15.01 15.14 7.39
C THR A 359 -16.17 14.75 6.47
N ILE A 360 -17.39 15.13 6.87
CA ILE A 360 -18.60 14.93 6.06
C ILE A 360 -18.46 15.63 4.70
N GLU A 361 -17.80 16.79 4.68
CA GLU A 361 -17.51 17.54 3.44
C GLU A 361 -16.69 16.69 2.44
N GLN A 362 -15.65 15.98 2.94
CA GLN A 362 -14.81 15.11 2.07
C GLN A 362 -15.62 13.95 1.50
N ILE A 363 -16.49 13.33 2.29
CA ILE A 363 -17.40 12.28 1.80
C ILE A 363 -18.33 12.85 0.72
N HIS A 364 -18.91 14.03 0.92
CA HIS A 364 -19.80 14.64 -0.08
C HIS A 364 -19.06 15.01 -1.36
N LYS A 365 -17.82 15.54 -1.29
CA LYS A 365 -16.97 15.80 -2.45
C LYS A 365 -16.68 14.51 -3.21
N CYS A 366 -16.33 13.45 -2.49
CA CYS A 366 -16.08 12.13 -3.07
C CYS A 366 -17.35 11.57 -3.75
N LYS A 367 -18.50 11.60 -3.07
CA LYS A 367 -19.77 11.13 -3.65
C LYS A 367 -20.08 11.88 -4.95
N LYS A 368 -19.98 13.21 -4.96
CA LYS A 368 -20.21 14.03 -6.16
C LYS A 368 -19.24 13.68 -7.29
N PHE A 369 -17.96 13.48 -6.97
CA PHE A 369 -16.93 13.07 -7.93
C PHE A 369 -17.24 11.68 -8.51
N LEU A 370 -17.45 10.67 -7.66
CA LEU A 370 -17.72 9.31 -8.09
C LEU A 370 -19.00 9.21 -8.91
N THR A 371 -20.06 9.94 -8.57
CA THR A 371 -21.29 10.01 -9.37
C THR A 371 -21.00 10.50 -10.78
N LYS A 372 -20.15 11.55 -10.94
CA LYS A 372 -19.78 12.03 -12.27
C LYS A 372 -18.89 11.04 -13.04
N ILE A 373 -17.95 10.38 -12.37
CA ILE A 373 -17.12 9.33 -12.95
C ILE A 373 -18.01 8.19 -13.47
N ILE A 374 -18.98 7.73 -12.66
CA ILE A 374 -19.92 6.68 -13.07
C ILE A 374 -20.80 7.15 -14.24
N ASN A 375 -21.23 8.43 -14.23
CA ASN A 375 -22.01 9.00 -15.32
C ASN A 375 -21.23 9.05 -16.65
N SER A 376 -19.92 9.06 -16.64
CA SER A 376 -19.11 8.94 -17.86
C SER A 376 -19.13 7.54 -18.50
N LEU A 377 -19.74 6.56 -17.83
CA LEU A 377 -19.91 5.20 -18.31
C LEU A 377 -21.24 4.97 -19.06
N TYR A 378 -22.17 5.96 -19.02
CA TYR A 378 -23.45 5.96 -19.75
C TYR A 378 -23.30 6.42 -21.24
#